data_fc7831f8b9ec6f71b969cfec6581ee83
#
_entry.id   fc7831f8b9ec6f71b969cfec6581ee83
#
_cell.length_a   1.000
_cell.length_b   1.000
_cell.length_c   1.000
_cell.angle_alpha   90.00
_cell.angle_beta   90.00
_cell.angle_gamma   90.00
#
_symmetry.space_group_name_H-M   'P 1'
#
loop_
_entity.id
_entity.type
_entity.pdbx_description
1 polymer ?
#
loop_
_entity_poly.entity_id
_entity_poly.type
_entity_poly.pdbx_seq_one_letter_code
_entity_poly.pdbx_strand_id
1 'polypeptide(L)'
;SEMCIRDRTKKGNMDIGSGFNDDPLWLIAAVYAYLGETGDYSILDEPVDFNNDHSLAQPLLEHLRRSFGYLRTHKGPHGLPLIGRADWNDCLNLNCFSKEPGESFQTTGPSEGPVAESVFIAGMYVKYGNQFAEILDSTGHTDEAAAVRAEVAEMEHTVLTAGWDGSWFRRAYDAFGHVIGGEECEEGKIFIEPQGMCVMAGIGVDTGEAVTALQSVKDKLDTKYGIVLLQPAYTKYHLELGEISSYPPGYKENAGIFCHNNPWVSCAETVVGHGDRAFEIYKKTCPAYIEDISEIHRTEPYVYSQMVAGRDAATFGEAKNSWLTGTAAWTFVDVSQYILGIQPTLAGLKIDPCIPHTMDGFTLRRVWRGATYEIVVENPDHLEKGVKAMTVDGKPVSGNILSPVPAGSTVEVKIVMG
;
A
#
# COMPACT_ATOMS: atom_id res chain seq x y z
N SER A 1 -16.00 1.04 -8.03
CA SER A 1 -16.60 1.05 -6.67
C SER A 1 -17.63 -0.04 -6.45
N GLU A 2 -18.35 -0.50 -7.47
CA GLU A 2 -19.37 -1.57 -7.32
C GLU A 2 -18.79 -2.87 -6.78
N MET A 3 -17.49 -3.03 -6.83
CA MET A 3 -16.79 -4.22 -6.35
C MET A 3 -15.99 -4.00 -5.06
N CYS A 4 -16.14 -2.84 -4.43
CA CYS A 4 -15.48 -2.60 -3.16
C CYS A 4 -16.04 -3.49 -2.05
N ILE A 5 -15.20 -4.31 -1.46
CA ILE A 5 -15.59 -5.24 -0.40
C ILE A 5 -15.89 -4.50 0.91
N ARG A 6 -15.20 -3.40 1.17
CA ARG A 6 -15.33 -2.60 2.39
C ARG A 6 -16.71 -1.98 2.52
N ASP A 7 -17.25 -1.47 1.44
CA ASP A 7 -18.49 -0.73 1.42
C ASP A 7 -19.76 -1.59 1.26
N ARG A 8 -19.60 -2.92 1.38
CA ARG A 8 -20.70 -3.84 1.11
C ARG A 8 -21.11 -4.64 2.32
N THR A 9 -22.40 -4.90 2.43
CA THR A 9 -22.92 -5.78 3.47
C THR A 9 -22.57 -7.24 3.17
N LYS A 10 -22.48 -8.07 4.21
CA LYS A 10 -22.29 -9.51 4.07
C LYS A 10 -23.47 -10.24 3.43
N LYS A 11 -24.65 -9.58 3.39
CA LYS A 11 -25.87 -10.07 2.75
C LYS A 11 -26.19 -9.26 1.52
N GLY A 12 -26.31 -9.91 0.36
CA GLY A 12 -26.83 -9.30 -0.84
C GLY A 12 -25.93 -8.27 -1.51
N ASN A 13 -24.66 -8.20 -1.12
CA ASN A 13 -23.69 -7.33 -1.79
C ASN A 13 -24.18 -5.88 -1.98
N MET A 14 -24.88 -5.34 -0.97
CA MET A 14 -25.41 -4.00 -1.00
C MET A 14 -24.39 -2.99 -0.52
N ASP A 15 -24.34 -1.86 -1.18
CA ASP A 15 -23.50 -0.72 -0.81
C ASP A 15 -23.93 -0.18 0.56
N ILE A 16 -23.00 -0.02 1.47
CA ILE A 16 -23.18 0.54 2.81
C ILE A 16 -22.58 1.93 2.98
N GLY A 17 -21.91 2.44 1.97
CA GLY A 17 -21.30 3.76 1.91
C GLY A 17 -20.41 3.89 0.68
N SER A 18 -20.78 4.72 -0.25
CA SER A 18 -20.02 4.99 -1.47
C SER A 18 -19.13 6.22 -1.31
N GLY A 19 -18.22 6.41 -2.27
CA GLY A 19 -17.43 7.62 -2.38
C GLY A 19 -16.03 7.55 -1.78
N PHE A 20 -15.52 6.34 -1.45
CA PHE A 20 -14.12 6.12 -1.11
C PHE A 20 -13.34 5.93 -2.40
N ASN A 21 -12.58 6.93 -2.80
CA ASN A 21 -12.03 6.95 -4.15
C ASN A 21 -10.73 6.14 -4.33
N ASP A 22 -10.19 5.53 -3.27
CA ASP A 22 -9.16 4.51 -3.36
C ASP A 22 -9.69 3.12 -3.75
N ASP A 23 -10.97 2.84 -3.43
CA ASP A 23 -11.60 1.54 -3.61
C ASP A 23 -11.47 0.95 -5.02
N PRO A 24 -11.66 1.72 -6.11
CA PRO A 24 -11.51 1.19 -7.46
C PRO A 24 -10.13 0.61 -7.76
N LEU A 25 -9.07 1.14 -7.14
CA LEU A 25 -7.69 0.69 -7.37
C LEU A 25 -7.36 -0.61 -6.65
N TRP A 26 -8.01 -0.88 -5.53
CA TRP A 26 -7.84 -2.16 -4.84
C TRP A 26 -8.33 -3.36 -5.65
N LEU A 27 -9.35 -3.17 -6.50
CA LEU A 27 -9.78 -4.21 -7.43
C LEU A 27 -8.66 -4.58 -8.42
N ILE A 28 -7.99 -3.58 -9.00
CA ILE A 28 -6.87 -3.80 -9.93
C ILE A 28 -5.74 -4.55 -9.22
N ALA A 29 -5.39 -4.11 -8.00
CA ALA A 29 -4.37 -4.77 -7.19
C ALA A 29 -4.70 -6.25 -6.92
N ALA A 30 -5.95 -6.54 -6.56
CA ALA A 30 -6.40 -7.90 -6.28
C ALA A 30 -6.35 -8.81 -7.52
N VAL A 31 -6.82 -8.31 -8.66
CA VAL A 31 -6.81 -9.08 -9.92
C VAL A 31 -5.37 -9.29 -10.40
N TYR A 32 -4.51 -8.27 -10.33
CA TYR A 32 -3.09 -8.42 -10.68
C TYR A 32 -2.40 -9.49 -9.83
N ALA A 33 -2.62 -9.46 -8.51
CA ALA A 33 -2.08 -10.45 -7.59
C ALA A 33 -2.60 -11.87 -7.90
N TYR A 34 -3.89 -12.01 -8.19
CA TYR A 34 -4.49 -13.29 -8.60
C TYR A 34 -3.83 -13.84 -9.87
N LEU A 35 -3.70 -13.01 -10.91
CA LEU A 35 -3.07 -13.42 -12.16
C LEU A 35 -1.59 -13.79 -11.97
N GLY A 36 -0.86 -13.02 -11.16
CA GLY A 36 0.53 -13.30 -10.81
C GLY A 36 0.69 -14.66 -10.13
N GLU A 37 -0.18 -14.98 -9.18
CA GLU A 37 -0.15 -16.26 -8.45
C GLU A 37 -0.61 -17.44 -9.31
N THR A 38 -1.71 -17.30 -10.02
CA THR A 38 -2.37 -18.44 -10.66
C THR A 38 -2.02 -18.61 -12.13
N GLY A 39 -1.77 -17.53 -12.85
CA GLY A 39 -1.67 -17.53 -14.31
C GLY A 39 -3.01 -17.79 -15.00
N ASP A 40 -4.12 -17.73 -14.29
CA ASP A 40 -5.46 -17.98 -14.80
C ASP A 40 -6.08 -16.70 -15.35
N TYR A 41 -5.83 -16.43 -16.61
CA TYR A 41 -6.39 -15.28 -17.33
C TYR A 41 -7.88 -15.42 -17.65
N SER A 42 -8.47 -16.64 -17.54
CA SER A 42 -9.89 -16.83 -17.83
C SER A 42 -10.80 -16.05 -16.89
N ILE A 43 -10.31 -15.70 -15.68
CA ILE A 43 -11.03 -14.85 -14.74
C ILE A 43 -11.42 -13.49 -15.33
N LEU A 44 -10.65 -12.97 -16.29
CA LEU A 44 -10.93 -11.67 -16.90
C LEU A 44 -12.18 -11.66 -17.79
N ASP A 45 -12.59 -12.82 -18.27
CA ASP A 45 -13.77 -13.01 -19.11
C ASP A 45 -15.01 -13.39 -18.26
N GLU A 46 -14.84 -13.67 -16.96
CA GLU A 46 -15.94 -14.02 -16.08
C GLU A 46 -16.95 -12.86 -15.98
N PRO A 47 -18.25 -13.15 -16.20
CA PRO A 47 -19.29 -12.14 -16.07
C PRO A 47 -19.54 -11.79 -14.61
N VAL A 48 -19.40 -10.53 -14.26
CA VAL A 48 -19.63 -9.98 -12.92
C VAL A 48 -20.75 -8.95 -12.99
N ASP A 49 -21.70 -9.06 -12.08
CA ASP A 49 -22.87 -8.17 -12.04
C ASP A 49 -22.51 -6.79 -11.48
N PHE A 50 -23.10 -5.75 -12.04
CA PHE A 50 -23.20 -4.46 -11.37
C PHE A 50 -24.47 -4.41 -10.51
N ASN A 51 -24.34 -3.96 -9.26
CA ASN A 51 -25.46 -3.75 -8.32
C ASN A 51 -26.37 -4.97 -8.11
N ASN A 52 -25.82 -6.19 -8.18
CA ASN A 52 -26.57 -7.46 -8.13
C ASN A 52 -27.63 -7.62 -9.25
N ASP A 53 -27.45 -6.91 -10.35
CA ASP A 53 -28.34 -7.02 -11.52
C ASP A 53 -27.63 -7.81 -12.62
N HIS A 54 -28.05 -9.07 -12.80
CA HIS A 54 -27.49 -9.96 -13.81
C HIS A 54 -27.64 -9.43 -15.25
N SER A 55 -28.60 -8.54 -15.49
CA SER A 55 -28.76 -7.92 -16.83
C SER A 55 -27.66 -6.91 -17.16
N LEU A 56 -26.92 -6.47 -16.15
CA LEU A 56 -25.80 -5.54 -16.25
C LEU A 56 -24.44 -6.23 -16.15
N ALA A 57 -24.42 -7.56 -16.15
CA ALA A 57 -23.14 -8.31 -16.05
C ALA A 57 -22.20 -7.96 -17.20
N GLN A 58 -20.94 -7.74 -16.86
CA GLN A 58 -19.85 -7.48 -17.79
C GLN A 58 -18.63 -8.34 -17.44
N PRO A 59 -17.74 -8.61 -18.38
CA PRO A 59 -16.47 -9.28 -18.06
C PRO A 59 -15.68 -8.53 -16.98
N LEU A 60 -14.97 -9.24 -16.11
CA LEU A 60 -14.16 -8.64 -15.07
C LEU A 60 -13.17 -7.59 -15.62
N LEU A 61 -12.61 -7.81 -16.82
CA LEU A 61 -11.75 -6.83 -17.47
C LEU A 61 -12.44 -5.47 -17.68
N GLU A 62 -13.75 -5.47 -17.99
CA GLU A 62 -14.51 -4.22 -18.11
C GLU A 62 -14.68 -3.51 -16.75
N HIS A 63 -14.79 -4.26 -15.65
CA HIS A 63 -14.77 -3.67 -14.32
C HIS A 63 -13.43 -2.99 -14.01
N LEU A 64 -12.28 -3.59 -14.42
CA LEU A 64 -10.98 -2.94 -14.27
C LEU A 64 -10.90 -1.63 -15.08
N ARG A 65 -11.40 -1.65 -16.33
CA ARG A 65 -11.49 -0.45 -17.19
C ARG A 65 -12.29 0.66 -16.54
N ARG A 66 -13.46 0.35 -15.97
CA ARG A 66 -14.30 1.33 -15.27
C ARG A 66 -13.65 1.83 -13.99
N SER A 67 -13.02 0.95 -13.24
CA SER A 67 -12.30 1.29 -12.01
C SER A 67 -11.18 2.30 -12.27
N PHE A 68 -10.33 2.05 -13.25
CA PHE A 68 -9.27 2.99 -13.63
C PHE A 68 -9.85 4.26 -14.28
N GLY A 69 -10.84 4.09 -15.18
CA GLY A 69 -11.50 5.19 -15.88
C GLY A 69 -12.25 6.15 -14.95
N TYR A 70 -12.75 5.68 -13.82
CA TYR A 70 -13.37 6.53 -12.81
C TYR A 70 -12.39 7.59 -12.31
N LEU A 71 -11.20 7.18 -11.89
CA LEU A 71 -10.19 8.11 -11.37
C LEU A 71 -9.58 9.02 -12.44
N ARG A 72 -9.53 8.55 -13.70
CA ARG A 72 -9.14 9.38 -14.85
C ARG A 72 -9.98 10.66 -14.96
N THR A 73 -11.29 10.56 -14.68
CA THR A 73 -12.25 11.66 -14.79
C THR A 73 -12.53 12.39 -13.48
N HIS A 74 -12.06 11.86 -12.35
CA HIS A 74 -12.26 12.43 -11.02
C HIS A 74 -10.95 13.00 -10.46
N LYS A 75 -10.48 14.07 -11.09
CA LYS A 75 -9.29 14.83 -10.67
C LYS A 75 -9.70 16.23 -10.19
N GLY A 76 -8.97 16.73 -9.20
CA GLY A 76 -9.19 18.06 -8.65
C GLY A 76 -8.33 19.14 -9.33
N PRO A 77 -8.28 20.35 -8.73
CA PRO A 77 -7.61 21.52 -9.34
C PRO A 77 -6.11 21.35 -9.58
N HIS A 78 -5.42 20.52 -8.78
CA HIS A 78 -3.99 20.27 -8.93
C HIS A 78 -3.68 19.09 -9.87
N GLY A 79 -4.72 18.43 -10.42
CA GLY A 79 -4.59 17.25 -11.26
C GLY A 79 -4.44 15.93 -10.47
N LEU A 80 -4.50 15.97 -9.15
CA LEU A 80 -4.51 14.81 -8.27
C LEU A 80 -5.91 14.18 -8.21
N PRO A 81 -6.06 12.89 -7.90
CA PRO A 81 -7.36 12.27 -7.74
C PRO A 81 -8.16 12.89 -6.60
N LEU A 82 -9.47 13.09 -6.82
CA LEU A 82 -10.38 13.50 -5.76
C LEU A 82 -10.43 12.43 -4.66
N ILE A 83 -10.43 12.86 -3.39
CA ILE A 83 -10.48 11.93 -2.25
C ILE A 83 -11.88 11.32 -2.08
N GLY A 84 -12.95 12.02 -2.56
CA GLY A 84 -14.31 11.62 -2.31
C GLY A 84 -14.73 11.86 -0.86
N ARG A 85 -15.43 10.89 -0.28
CA ARG A 85 -15.83 10.91 1.14
C ARG A 85 -14.61 10.77 2.06
N ALA A 86 -13.72 9.86 1.71
CA ALA A 86 -12.41 9.60 2.31
C ALA A 86 -11.60 8.70 1.36
N ASP A 87 -10.39 8.35 1.73
CA ASP A 87 -9.60 7.27 1.13
C ASP A 87 -9.42 6.13 2.17
N TRP A 88 -8.34 5.34 2.08
CA TRP A 88 -8.02 4.28 3.05
C TRP A 88 -8.14 4.75 4.51
N ASN A 89 -7.77 6.00 4.78
CA ASN A 89 -7.99 6.64 6.07
C ASN A 89 -9.42 7.22 6.10
N ASP A 90 -10.38 6.37 6.45
CA ASP A 90 -11.81 6.70 6.45
C ASP A 90 -12.19 7.77 7.49
N CYS A 91 -11.26 8.16 8.33
CA CYS A 91 -11.42 9.25 9.30
C CYS A 91 -10.92 10.62 8.80
N LEU A 92 -10.24 10.69 7.66
CA LEU A 92 -9.86 11.96 7.02
C LEU A 92 -10.97 12.44 6.08
N ASN A 93 -11.88 13.27 6.61
CA ASN A 93 -13.16 13.59 5.97
C ASN A 93 -13.19 15.02 5.39
N LEU A 94 -12.39 15.27 4.38
CA LEU A 94 -12.15 16.61 3.83
C LEU A 94 -13.37 17.24 3.12
N ASN A 95 -14.47 16.50 2.96
CA ASN A 95 -15.70 16.92 2.31
C ASN A 95 -16.95 16.77 3.17
N CYS A 96 -16.86 16.30 4.41
CA CYS A 96 -18.05 15.96 5.20
C CYS A 96 -18.51 17.07 6.13
N PHE A 97 -17.62 17.88 6.69
CA PHE A 97 -17.91 19.05 7.53
C PHE A 97 -18.85 18.76 8.71
N SER A 98 -18.67 17.63 9.41
CA SER A 98 -19.46 17.31 10.59
C SER A 98 -19.17 18.27 11.72
N LYS A 99 -20.20 18.88 12.31
CA LYS A 99 -20.06 19.86 13.40
C LYS A 99 -19.84 19.22 14.76
N GLU A 100 -20.16 17.94 14.89
CA GLU A 100 -20.08 17.21 16.14
C GLU A 100 -18.92 16.20 16.08
N PRO A 101 -17.92 16.30 16.97
CA PRO A 101 -16.87 15.30 17.05
C PRO A 101 -17.42 13.89 17.28
N GLY A 102 -16.95 12.92 16.53
CA GLY A 102 -17.43 11.53 16.61
C GLY A 102 -18.75 11.25 15.89
N GLU A 103 -19.32 12.22 15.20
CA GLU A 103 -20.41 11.96 14.27
C GLU A 103 -19.90 11.17 13.08
N SER A 104 -20.66 10.14 12.69
CA SER A 104 -20.23 9.28 11.59
C SER A 104 -20.13 10.04 10.28
N PHE A 105 -18.99 10.03 9.64
CA PHE A 105 -18.78 10.58 8.30
C PHE A 105 -19.69 9.94 7.23
N GLN A 106 -20.22 8.75 7.49
CA GLN A 106 -21.18 8.07 6.61
C GLN A 106 -22.56 8.71 6.63
N THR A 107 -22.92 9.43 7.68
CA THR A 107 -24.23 10.06 7.85
C THR A 107 -24.21 11.56 7.61
N THR A 108 -23.02 12.17 7.51
CA THR A 108 -22.84 13.59 7.21
C THR A 108 -22.32 13.75 5.79
N GLY A 109 -22.53 14.88 5.21
CA GLY A 109 -22.07 14.97 3.85
C GLY A 109 -22.01 16.33 3.35
N PRO A 110 -21.37 16.60 2.20
CA PRO A 110 -21.43 15.78 0.97
C PRO A 110 -20.56 14.52 1.03
N SER A 111 -20.97 13.45 0.35
CA SER A 111 -20.21 12.21 0.22
C SER A 111 -19.09 12.31 -0.82
N GLU A 112 -19.21 13.28 -1.73
CA GLU A 112 -18.21 13.59 -2.74
C GLU A 112 -17.90 15.07 -2.72
N GLY A 113 -16.63 15.44 -2.83
CA GLY A 113 -16.18 16.82 -2.90
C GLY A 113 -15.57 17.13 -4.27
N PRO A 114 -15.86 18.31 -4.82
CA PRO A 114 -15.39 18.67 -6.16
C PRO A 114 -13.91 19.04 -6.22
N VAL A 115 -13.24 19.26 -5.09
CA VAL A 115 -11.89 19.83 -5.07
C VAL A 115 -10.92 19.18 -4.08
N ALA A 116 -11.38 18.49 -3.05
CA ALA A 116 -10.46 17.82 -2.11
C ALA A 116 -9.75 16.64 -2.77
N GLU A 117 -8.42 16.62 -2.72
CA GLU A 117 -7.56 15.71 -3.47
C GLU A 117 -6.69 14.87 -2.54
N SER A 118 -6.31 13.65 -2.96
CA SER A 118 -5.47 12.74 -2.19
C SER A 118 -4.18 12.40 -2.94
N VAL A 119 -3.03 12.69 -2.33
CA VAL A 119 -1.71 12.25 -2.82
C VAL A 119 -1.52 10.74 -2.61
N PHE A 120 -2.13 10.16 -1.57
CA PHE A 120 -2.11 8.72 -1.36
C PHE A 120 -2.78 7.98 -2.52
N ILE A 121 -3.98 8.41 -2.95
CA ILE A 121 -4.66 7.84 -4.11
C ILE A 121 -3.85 8.06 -5.39
N ALA A 122 -3.14 9.18 -5.53
CA ALA A 122 -2.26 9.43 -6.67
C ALA A 122 -1.09 8.41 -6.71
N GLY A 123 -0.50 8.09 -5.57
CA GLY A 123 0.49 7.00 -5.47
C GLY A 123 -0.10 5.64 -5.87
N MET A 124 -1.31 5.33 -5.42
CA MET A 124 -2.03 4.12 -5.85
C MET A 124 -2.31 4.12 -7.35
N TYR A 125 -2.71 5.27 -7.91
CA TYR A 125 -2.97 5.42 -9.35
C TYR A 125 -1.73 5.05 -10.18
N VAL A 126 -0.55 5.52 -9.77
CA VAL A 126 0.71 5.19 -10.44
C VAL A 126 1.02 3.69 -10.29
N LYS A 127 0.98 3.16 -9.07
CA LYS A 127 1.29 1.75 -8.82
C LYS A 127 0.36 0.79 -9.56
N TYR A 128 -0.92 0.94 -9.34
CA TYR A 128 -1.92 0.01 -9.88
C TYR A 128 -2.29 0.31 -11.33
N GLY A 129 -2.06 1.53 -11.82
CA GLY A 129 -2.12 1.87 -13.23
C GLY A 129 -1.06 1.14 -14.06
N ASN A 130 0.18 1.05 -13.55
CA ASN A 130 1.22 0.23 -14.18
C ASN A 130 0.83 -1.26 -14.21
N GLN A 131 0.27 -1.80 -13.13
CA GLN A 131 -0.22 -3.18 -13.09
C GLN A 131 -1.38 -3.41 -14.06
N PHE A 132 -2.29 -2.44 -14.18
CA PHE A 132 -3.38 -2.50 -15.16
C PHE A 132 -2.85 -2.50 -16.60
N ALA A 133 -1.85 -1.68 -16.90
CA ALA A 133 -1.20 -1.69 -18.21
C ALA A 133 -0.52 -3.04 -18.52
N GLU A 134 0.08 -3.69 -17.51
CA GLU A 134 0.64 -5.04 -17.69
C GLU A 134 -0.46 -6.09 -17.96
N ILE A 135 -1.62 -6.01 -17.31
CA ILE A 135 -2.78 -6.87 -17.58
C ILE A 135 -3.24 -6.67 -19.03
N LEU A 136 -3.38 -5.44 -19.47
CA LEU A 136 -3.79 -5.08 -20.83
C LEU A 136 -2.81 -5.62 -21.88
N ASP A 137 -1.50 -5.47 -21.68
CA ASP A 137 -0.48 -6.04 -22.58
C ASP A 137 -0.57 -7.56 -22.65
N SER A 138 -0.72 -8.21 -21.48
CA SER A 138 -0.81 -9.67 -21.39
C SER A 138 -2.03 -10.25 -22.10
N THR A 139 -3.05 -9.41 -22.34
CA THR A 139 -4.30 -9.77 -23.03
C THR A 139 -4.39 -9.20 -24.45
N GLY A 140 -3.30 -8.60 -24.96
CA GLY A 140 -3.20 -8.10 -26.32
C GLY A 140 -3.79 -6.70 -26.57
N HIS A 141 -4.17 -5.98 -25.50
CA HIS A 141 -4.69 -4.59 -25.57
C HIS A 141 -3.56 -3.56 -25.49
N THR A 142 -2.54 -3.68 -26.34
CA THR A 142 -1.27 -2.92 -26.24
C THR A 142 -1.44 -1.42 -26.44
N ASP A 143 -2.36 -0.97 -27.29
CA ASP A 143 -2.62 0.47 -27.50
C ASP A 143 -3.26 1.09 -26.26
N GLU A 144 -4.16 0.36 -25.62
CA GLU A 144 -4.79 0.78 -24.36
C GLU A 144 -3.75 0.80 -23.22
N ALA A 145 -2.89 -0.20 -23.15
CA ALA A 145 -1.78 -0.25 -22.19
C ALA A 145 -0.83 0.93 -22.35
N ALA A 146 -0.50 1.32 -23.57
CA ALA A 146 0.34 2.48 -23.85
C ALA A 146 -0.33 3.79 -23.39
N ALA A 147 -1.64 3.94 -23.62
CA ALA A 147 -2.40 5.10 -23.14
C ALA A 147 -2.42 5.19 -21.60
N VAL A 148 -2.66 4.06 -20.91
CA VAL A 148 -2.62 3.98 -19.45
C VAL A 148 -1.23 4.39 -18.92
N ARG A 149 -0.14 3.91 -19.52
CA ARG A 149 1.22 4.30 -19.10
C ARG A 149 1.49 5.79 -19.27
N ALA A 150 0.98 6.39 -20.34
CA ALA A 150 1.12 7.84 -20.52
C ALA A 150 0.39 8.62 -19.42
N GLU A 151 -0.80 8.20 -19.02
CA GLU A 151 -1.56 8.81 -17.93
C GLU A 151 -0.89 8.58 -16.56
N VAL A 152 -0.28 7.40 -16.35
CA VAL A 152 0.50 7.10 -15.14
C VAL A 152 1.72 8.01 -15.04
N ALA A 153 2.46 8.22 -16.14
CA ALA A 153 3.61 9.12 -16.16
C ALA A 153 3.20 10.59 -15.89
N GLU A 154 2.04 11.03 -16.40
CA GLU A 154 1.48 12.34 -16.07
C GLU A 154 1.16 12.47 -14.58
N MET A 155 0.55 11.43 -13.99
CA MET A 155 0.24 11.42 -12.57
C MET A 155 1.50 11.42 -11.69
N GLU A 156 2.52 10.66 -12.06
CA GLU A 156 3.82 10.67 -11.37
C GLU A 156 4.42 12.08 -11.36
N HIS A 157 4.42 12.76 -12.53
CA HIS A 157 4.85 14.15 -12.62
C HIS A 157 4.01 15.08 -11.74
N THR A 158 2.69 14.86 -11.69
CA THR A 158 1.78 15.66 -10.84
C THR A 158 2.10 15.46 -9.35
N VAL A 159 2.38 14.22 -8.91
CA VAL A 159 2.80 13.96 -7.53
C VAL A 159 4.10 14.67 -7.19
N LEU A 160 5.10 14.63 -8.09
CA LEU A 160 6.39 15.27 -7.86
C LEU A 160 6.34 16.82 -7.91
N THR A 161 5.28 17.41 -8.48
CA THR A 161 5.10 18.86 -8.54
C THR A 161 4.11 19.39 -7.51
N ALA A 162 2.87 18.90 -7.51
CA ALA A 162 1.82 19.35 -6.60
C ALA A 162 1.79 18.55 -5.28
N GLY A 163 2.18 17.28 -5.31
CA GLY A 163 2.16 16.38 -4.14
C GLY A 163 3.44 16.40 -3.30
N TRP A 164 4.50 17.10 -3.72
CA TRP A 164 5.78 17.18 -3.03
C TRP A 164 5.97 18.52 -2.33
N ASP A 165 6.44 18.53 -1.08
CA ASP A 165 6.67 19.78 -0.33
C ASP A 165 8.16 20.17 -0.18
N GLY A 166 9.06 19.38 -0.77
CA GLY A 166 10.50 19.57 -0.68
C GLY A 166 11.21 18.59 0.26
N SER A 167 10.48 17.92 1.16
CA SER A 167 11.04 17.01 2.15
C SER A 167 10.26 15.69 2.28
N TRP A 168 8.96 15.71 1.96
CA TRP A 168 8.09 14.52 1.95
C TRP A 168 6.90 14.73 1.01
N PHE A 169 6.13 13.68 0.75
CA PHE A 169 4.88 13.77 -0.01
C PHE A 169 3.77 14.33 0.88
N ARG A 170 3.09 15.39 0.40
CA ARG A 170 1.90 15.95 1.04
C ARG A 170 0.83 14.89 1.21
N ARG A 171 -0.09 15.08 2.17
CA ARG A 171 -1.19 14.14 2.36
C ARG A 171 -2.33 14.38 1.38
N ALA A 172 -2.75 15.62 1.25
CA ALA A 172 -3.96 15.99 0.54
C ALA A 172 -4.03 17.50 0.30
N TYR A 173 -5.05 17.90 -0.48
CA TYR A 173 -5.61 19.25 -0.47
C TYR A 173 -7.06 19.17 0.01
N ASP A 174 -7.47 20.08 0.88
CA ASP A 174 -8.84 20.12 1.41
C ASP A 174 -9.86 20.69 0.40
N ALA A 175 -11.14 20.76 0.79
CA ALA A 175 -12.20 21.32 -0.05
C ALA A 175 -12.06 22.81 -0.37
N PHE A 176 -11.15 23.50 0.29
CA PHE A 176 -10.86 24.93 0.08
C PHE A 176 -9.53 25.15 -0.67
N GLY A 177 -8.81 24.06 -0.98
CA GLY A 177 -7.51 24.09 -1.64
C GLY A 177 -6.33 24.31 -0.67
N HIS A 178 -6.53 24.18 0.65
CA HIS A 178 -5.44 24.25 1.60
C HIS A 178 -4.68 22.92 1.64
N VAL A 179 -3.37 23.01 1.85
CA VAL A 179 -2.50 21.86 1.98
C VAL A 179 -2.78 21.14 3.31
N ILE A 180 -2.84 19.82 3.24
CA ILE A 180 -2.84 18.90 4.37
C ILE A 180 -1.58 18.05 4.28
N GLY A 181 -0.83 17.95 5.39
CA GLY A 181 0.39 17.15 5.41
C GLY A 181 1.59 17.82 4.76
N GLY A 182 1.73 19.12 4.88
CA GLY A 182 2.87 19.92 4.43
C GLY A 182 3.56 20.65 5.59
N GLU A 183 4.77 21.18 5.35
CA GLU A 183 5.55 21.90 6.38
C GLU A 183 4.82 23.15 6.89
N GLU A 184 3.96 23.74 6.07
CA GLU A 184 3.14 24.90 6.40
C GLU A 184 2.03 24.60 7.43
N CYS A 185 1.66 23.34 7.62
CA CYS A 185 0.65 22.94 8.62
C CYS A 185 1.18 23.10 10.03
N GLU A 186 0.34 23.55 10.97
CA GLU A 186 0.72 23.66 12.39
C GLU A 186 0.70 22.27 13.05
N GLU A 187 -0.36 21.49 12.81
CA GLU A 187 -0.56 20.08 13.22
C GLU A 187 -0.68 19.21 11.95
N GLY A 188 -0.44 17.91 12.05
CA GLY A 188 -0.54 17.02 10.89
C GLY A 188 0.39 17.39 9.73
N LYS A 189 1.66 17.74 10.01
CA LYS A 189 2.63 18.13 8.97
C LYS A 189 3.03 17.00 8.04
N ILE A 190 3.15 15.79 8.57
CA ILE A 190 3.56 14.61 7.80
C ILE A 190 2.66 13.43 8.15
N PHE A 191 2.27 12.67 7.11
CA PHE A 191 1.46 11.46 7.20
C PHE A 191 2.20 10.29 6.58
N ILE A 192 2.02 9.09 7.12
CA ILE A 192 2.70 7.87 6.68
C ILE A 192 2.19 7.37 5.32
N GLU A 193 0.88 7.51 5.02
CA GLU A 193 0.23 6.85 3.89
C GLU A 193 0.85 7.24 2.54
N PRO A 194 1.02 8.53 2.20
CA PRO A 194 1.60 8.90 0.91
C PRO A 194 3.08 8.52 0.83
N GLN A 195 3.83 8.54 1.95
CA GLN A 195 5.25 8.19 1.91
C GLN A 195 5.44 6.72 1.49
N GLY A 196 4.72 5.80 2.15
CA GLY A 196 4.76 4.38 1.79
C GLY A 196 4.28 4.11 0.37
N MET A 197 3.10 4.65 0.02
CA MET A 197 2.46 4.31 -1.26
C MET A 197 3.18 4.91 -2.48
N CYS A 198 3.58 6.20 -2.42
CA CYS A 198 4.28 6.84 -3.53
C CYS A 198 5.63 6.17 -3.80
N VAL A 199 6.39 5.82 -2.74
CA VAL A 199 7.68 5.12 -2.93
C VAL A 199 7.47 3.69 -3.42
N MET A 200 6.47 2.95 -2.92
CA MET A 200 6.11 1.63 -3.48
C MET A 200 5.68 1.70 -4.96
N ALA A 201 5.16 2.84 -5.40
CA ALA A 201 4.84 3.10 -6.80
C ALA A 201 6.08 3.40 -7.68
N GLY A 202 7.25 3.62 -7.08
CA GLY A 202 8.47 4.01 -7.76
C GLY A 202 8.67 5.53 -7.88
N ILE A 203 7.74 6.34 -7.38
CA ILE A 203 7.78 7.80 -7.52
C ILE A 203 8.98 8.37 -6.77
N GLY A 204 9.83 9.14 -7.48
CA GLY A 204 10.99 9.81 -6.91
C GLY A 204 12.16 8.87 -6.55
N VAL A 205 12.16 7.61 -6.99
CA VAL A 205 13.26 6.66 -6.72
C VAL A 205 14.51 7.06 -7.47
N ASP A 206 14.39 7.39 -8.75
CA ASP A 206 15.54 7.75 -9.60
C ASP A 206 16.03 9.17 -9.35
N THR A 207 15.24 10.04 -8.76
CA THR A 207 15.51 11.47 -8.57
C THR A 207 15.83 11.85 -7.13
N GLY A 208 15.56 10.93 -6.16
CA GLY A 208 15.99 11.04 -4.76
C GLY A 208 14.91 11.48 -3.77
N GLU A 209 13.73 11.88 -4.24
CA GLU A 209 12.59 12.25 -3.37
C GLU A 209 12.14 11.10 -2.50
N ALA A 210 12.15 9.87 -3.04
CA ALA A 210 11.79 8.66 -2.29
C ALA A 210 12.65 8.48 -1.04
N VAL A 211 13.97 8.56 -1.18
CA VAL A 211 14.92 8.44 -0.05
C VAL A 211 14.73 9.58 0.94
N THR A 212 14.52 10.81 0.45
CA THR A 212 14.27 11.98 1.28
C THR A 212 12.98 11.84 2.09
N ALA A 213 11.90 11.35 1.47
CA ALA A 213 10.62 11.11 2.12
C ALA A 213 10.74 10.04 3.22
N LEU A 214 11.41 8.92 2.94
CA LEU A 214 11.63 7.83 3.91
C LEU A 214 12.52 8.29 5.08
N GLN A 215 13.53 9.14 4.81
CA GLN A 215 14.31 9.75 5.89
C GLN A 215 13.43 10.67 6.75
N SER A 216 12.51 11.43 6.17
CA SER A 216 11.56 12.26 6.92
C SER A 216 10.60 11.42 7.77
N VAL A 217 10.16 10.25 7.28
CA VAL A 217 9.40 9.27 8.08
C VAL A 217 10.21 8.82 9.28
N LYS A 218 11.47 8.43 9.06
CA LYS A 218 12.37 7.99 10.13
C LYS A 218 12.56 9.08 11.20
N ASP A 219 12.79 10.31 10.78
CA ASP A 219 13.09 11.41 11.70
C ASP A 219 11.87 11.93 12.45
N LYS A 220 10.69 11.93 11.81
CA LYS A 220 9.49 12.59 12.33
C LYS A 220 8.44 11.60 12.87
N LEU A 221 8.28 10.43 12.27
CA LEU A 221 7.19 9.50 12.60
C LEU A 221 7.65 8.26 13.35
N ASP A 222 8.92 7.89 13.26
CA ASP A 222 9.40 6.63 13.84
C ASP A 222 9.44 6.66 15.38
N THR A 223 9.10 5.53 15.98
CA THR A 223 9.17 5.29 17.41
C THR A 223 9.75 3.91 17.69
N LYS A 224 10.02 3.61 18.96
CA LYS A 224 10.48 2.27 19.34
C LYS A 224 9.45 1.15 19.17
N TYR A 225 8.14 1.49 19.01
CA TYR A 225 7.05 0.52 18.89
C TYR A 225 6.41 0.47 17.49
N GLY A 226 6.92 1.26 16.56
CA GLY A 226 6.42 1.38 15.19
C GLY A 226 6.36 2.84 14.75
N ILE A 227 5.86 3.06 13.55
CA ILE A 227 5.74 4.37 12.91
C ILE A 227 4.33 4.90 13.17
N VAL A 228 4.22 6.11 13.76
CA VAL A 228 2.92 6.77 13.97
C VAL A 228 2.34 7.26 12.66
N LEU A 229 1.01 7.34 12.59
CA LEU A 229 0.31 7.68 11.36
C LEU A 229 0.61 9.10 10.89
N LEU A 230 0.70 10.05 11.81
CA LEU A 230 0.99 11.46 11.51
C LEU A 230 1.72 12.17 12.65
N GLN A 231 2.30 13.33 12.38
CA GLN A 231 2.86 14.26 13.38
C GLN A 231 2.87 15.71 12.86
N PRO A 232 2.75 16.70 13.77
CA PRO A 232 2.26 16.60 15.16
C PRO A 232 0.80 16.13 15.23
N ALA A 233 0.39 15.54 16.38
CA ALA A 233 -0.99 15.14 16.59
C ALA A 233 -1.94 16.35 16.62
N TYR A 234 -3.18 16.16 16.22
CA TYR A 234 -4.24 17.15 16.37
C TYR A 234 -4.65 17.26 17.85
N THR A 235 -4.67 18.48 18.38
CA THR A 235 -4.99 18.76 19.79
C THR A 235 -6.42 19.27 19.99
N LYS A 236 -7.12 19.60 18.91
CA LYS A 236 -8.52 20.06 18.89
C LYS A 236 -9.24 19.49 17.67
N TYR A 237 -10.57 19.51 17.72
CA TYR A 237 -11.40 19.12 16.58
C TYR A 237 -11.34 20.20 15.49
N HIS A 238 -11.11 19.73 14.25
CA HIS A 238 -11.09 20.53 13.03
C HIS A 238 -12.23 20.10 12.12
N LEU A 239 -13.18 21.00 11.86
CA LEU A 239 -14.36 20.76 11.05
C LEU A 239 -13.99 20.31 9.62
N GLU A 240 -12.94 20.90 9.07
CA GLU A 240 -12.43 20.67 7.71
C GLU A 240 -11.67 19.36 7.55
N LEU A 241 -11.23 18.72 8.65
CA LEU A 241 -10.51 17.45 8.65
C LEU A 241 -11.38 16.27 9.06
N GLY A 242 -12.43 16.55 9.85
CA GLY A 242 -13.38 15.54 10.30
C GLY A 242 -12.88 14.66 11.43
N GLU A 243 -13.27 13.40 11.40
CA GLU A 243 -13.17 12.47 12.51
C GLU A 243 -11.74 12.23 12.99
N ILE A 244 -10.73 12.29 12.12
CA ILE A 244 -9.32 12.11 12.49
C ILE A 244 -8.89 13.03 13.63
N SER A 245 -9.42 14.25 13.67
CA SER A 245 -9.11 15.25 14.71
C SER A 245 -9.99 15.14 15.96
N SER A 246 -10.93 14.19 16.00
CA SER A 246 -11.76 13.91 17.18
C SER A 246 -11.12 12.95 18.16
N TYR A 247 -10.18 12.12 17.71
CA TYR A 247 -9.48 11.18 18.59
C TYR A 247 -8.45 11.88 19.48
N PRO A 248 -8.24 11.38 20.70
CA PRO A 248 -7.16 11.89 21.53
C PRO A 248 -5.79 11.73 20.86
N PRO A 249 -4.85 12.67 21.08
CA PRO A 249 -3.48 12.56 20.59
C PRO A 249 -2.82 11.21 20.93
N GLY A 250 -2.22 10.58 19.94
CA GLY A 250 -1.57 9.28 20.06
C GLY A 250 -2.51 8.07 19.95
N TYR A 251 -3.79 8.27 19.64
CA TYR A 251 -4.75 7.18 19.50
C TYR A 251 -5.35 7.14 18.11
N LYS A 252 -5.58 5.91 17.61
CA LYS A 252 -6.17 5.65 16.31
C LYS A 252 -5.45 6.43 15.20
N GLU A 253 -6.22 7.04 14.32
CA GLU A 253 -5.70 7.82 13.20
C GLU A 253 -5.04 9.15 13.61
N ASN A 254 -5.28 9.62 14.84
CA ASN A 254 -4.64 10.83 15.36
C ASN A 254 -3.29 10.53 16.04
N ALA A 255 -2.26 10.31 15.23
CA ALA A 255 -0.88 10.03 15.68
C ALA A 255 -0.69 8.73 16.49
N GLY A 256 -1.63 7.78 16.41
CA GLY A 256 -1.40 6.40 16.83
C GLY A 256 -0.45 5.69 15.86
N ILE A 257 0.16 4.58 16.30
CA ILE A 257 0.83 3.64 15.43
C ILE A 257 -0.25 2.76 14.81
N PHE A 258 -0.69 3.08 13.61
CA PHE A 258 -1.65 2.26 12.91
C PHE A 258 -0.91 1.15 12.19
N CYS A 259 -0.99 -0.09 12.71
CA CYS A 259 -0.09 -1.17 12.32
C CYS A 259 -0.21 -1.57 10.84
N HIS A 260 -1.35 -1.30 10.21
CA HIS A 260 -1.60 -1.61 8.80
C HIS A 260 -0.67 -0.86 7.82
N ASN A 261 -0.29 0.39 8.14
CA ASN A 261 0.56 1.23 7.28
C ASN A 261 2.06 0.95 7.45
N ASN A 262 2.46 0.37 8.57
CA ASN A 262 3.88 0.12 8.84
C ASN A 262 4.53 -0.80 7.78
N PRO A 263 3.91 -1.92 7.35
CA PRO A 263 4.41 -2.72 6.24
C PRO A 263 4.55 -1.94 4.92
N TRP A 264 3.72 -0.92 4.65
CA TRP A 264 3.88 -0.11 3.42
C TRP A 264 5.20 0.66 3.41
N VAL A 265 5.61 1.18 4.57
CA VAL A 265 6.92 1.84 4.69
C VAL A 265 8.05 0.82 4.60
N SER A 266 7.90 -0.37 5.21
CA SER A 266 8.88 -1.44 5.06
C SER A 266 9.05 -1.84 3.59
N CYS A 267 7.94 -2.07 2.86
CA CYS A 267 7.98 -2.31 1.42
C CYS A 267 8.68 -1.17 0.66
N ALA A 268 8.38 0.08 1.00
CA ALA A 268 8.99 1.26 0.38
C ALA A 268 10.52 1.31 0.62
N GLU A 269 10.97 0.99 1.82
CA GLU A 269 12.41 0.91 2.14
C GLU A 269 13.10 -0.17 1.28
N THR A 270 12.45 -1.30 1.02
CA THR A 270 13.03 -2.31 0.13
C THR A 270 13.12 -1.85 -1.33
N VAL A 271 12.19 -0.99 -1.79
CA VAL A 271 12.24 -0.42 -3.14
C VAL A 271 13.51 0.40 -3.35
N VAL A 272 13.91 1.18 -2.34
CA VAL A 272 15.15 1.98 -2.38
C VAL A 272 16.40 1.21 -1.89
N GLY A 273 16.26 -0.06 -1.51
CA GLY A 273 17.40 -0.93 -1.18
C GLY A 273 17.83 -0.92 0.30
N HIS A 274 17.01 -0.41 1.20
CA HIS A 274 17.30 -0.30 2.63
C HIS A 274 16.81 -1.53 3.40
N GLY A 275 17.47 -2.68 3.27
CA GLY A 275 17.07 -3.96 3.86
C GLY A 275 17.13 -3.96 5.40
N ASP A 276 18.13 -3.33 5.99
CA ASP A 276 18.24 -3.17 7.44
C ASP A 276 17.04 -2.43 8.02
N ARG A 277 16.66 -1.33 7.36
CA ARG A 277 15.56 -0.49 7.81
C ARG A 277 14.22 -1.18 7.63
N ALA A 278 13.99 -1.84 6.52
CA ALA A 278 12.78 -2.61 6.27
C ALA A 278 12.57 -3.67 7.35
N PHE A 279 13.60 -4.44 7.66
CA PHE A 279 13.54 -5.47 8.70
C PHE A 279 13.40 -4.89 10.11
N GLU A 280 13.97 -3.73 10.40
CA GLU A 280 13.76 -3.00 11.66
C GLU A 280 12.28 -2.66 11.85
N ILE A 281 11.62 -2.09 10.81
CA ILE A 281 10.21 -1.73 10.84
C ILE A 281 9.34 -2.98 11.04
N TYR A 282 9.61 -4.06 10.30
CA TYR A 282 8.93 -5.34 10.45
C TYR A 282 8.95 -5.83 11.91
N LYS A 283 10.12 -5.82 12.56
CA LYS A 283 10.27 -6.29 13.94
C LYS A 283 9.45 -5.50 14.95
N LYS A 284 9.24 -4.20 14.73
CA LYS A 284 8.52 -3.34 15.68
C LYS A 284 7.06 -3.71 15.86
N THR A 285 6.43 -4.31 14.84
CA THR A 285 4.99 -4.66 14.89
C THR A 285 4.75 -6.16 14.87
N CYS A 286 5.75 -6.98 14.57
CA CYS A 286 5.61 -8.43 14.48
C CYS A 286 5.48 -9.05 15.88
N PRO A 287 4.41 -9.83 16.15
CA PRO A 287 4.18 -10.43 17.48
C PRO A 287 5.36 -11.24 18.03
N ALA A 288 6.08 -11.96 17.15
CA ALA A 288 7.23 -12.77 17.56
C ALA A 288 8.42 -11.96 18.12
N TYR A 289 8.49 -10.65 17.82
CA TYR A 289 9.59 -9.78 18.25
C TYR A 289 9.19 -8.80 19.37
N ILE A 290 7.93 -8.81 19.80
CA ILE A 290 7.43 -7.92 20.85
C ILE A 290 7.02 -8.66 22.13
N GLU A 291 7.37 -9.95 22.25
CA GLU A 291 7.05 -10.77 23.41
C GLU A 291 7.67 -10.22 24.68
N ASP A 292 8.91 -9.71 24.63
CA ASP A 292 9.63 -9.12 25.78
C ASP A 292 8.94 -7.87 26.35
N ILE A 293 8.05 -7.24 25.60
CA ILE A 293 7.28 -6.07 26.00
C ILE A 293 5.79 -6.36 26.17
N SER A 294 5.41 -7.63 26.34
CA SER A 294 4.01 -8.08 26.42
C SER A 294 3.22 -7.36 27.54
N GLU A 295 3.86 -7.00 28.65
CA GLU A 295 3.23 -6.23 29.74
C GLU A 295 2.86 -4.79 29.34
N ILE A 296 3.57 -4.22 28.37
CA ILE A 296 3.27 -2.91 27.78
C ILE A 296 2.27 -3.06 26.65
N HIS A 297 2.52 -4.02 25.76
CA HIS A 297 1.72 -4.25 24.54
C HIS A 297 0.30 -4.74 24.84
N ARG A 298 0.14 -5.67 25.76
CA ARG A 298 -1.14 -6.11 26.38
C ARG A 298 -2.16 -6.80 25.47
N THR A 299 -1.87 -7.06 24.20
CA THR A 299 -2.70 -7.90 23.35
C THR A 299 -2.13 -9.32 23.30
N GLU A 300 -2.84 -10.25 22.67
CA GLU A 300 -2.39 -11.63 22.55
C GLU A 300 -1.03 -11.68 21.85
N PRO A 301 -0.05 -12.45 22.37
CA PRO A 301 1.35 -12.39 21.91
C PRO A 301 1.57 -13.03 20.52
N TYR A 302 0.54 -13.50 19.86
CA TYR A 302 0.59 -14.16 18.54
C TYR A 302 -0.33 -13.51 17.51
N VAL A 303 -0.91 -12.32 17.79
CA VAL A 303 -1.76 -11.60 16.83
C VAL A 303 -1.28 -10.19 16.58
N TYR A 304 -1.52 -9.72 15.36
CA TYR A 304 -1.32 -8.33 15.03
C TYR A 304 -2.45 -7.47 15.59
N SER A 305 -2.10 -6.32 16.11
CA SER A 305 -3.04 -5.29 16.56
C SER A 305 -3.40 -4.34 15.43
N GLN A 306 -4.58 -3.73 15.50
CA GLN A 306 -4.95 -2.63 14.59
C GLN A 306 -4.06 -1.42 14.84
N MET A 307 -3.91 -1.04 16.12
CA MET A 307 -3.10 0.09 16.53
C MET A 307 -2.32 -0.17 17.81
N VAL A 308 -1.24 0.58 17.95
CA VAL A 308 -0.49 0.75 19.21
C VAL A 308 -0.55 2.22 19.58
N ALA A 309 -0.75 2.55 20.84
CA ALA A 309 -0.77 3.92 21.32
C ALA A 309 0.55 4.63 20.99
N GLY A 310 0.45 5.77 20.32
CA GLY A 310 1.59 6.58 19.87
C GLY A 310 2.25 7.37 20.98
N ARG A 311 3.32 8.10 20.64
CA ARG A 311 4.16 8.84 21.61
C ARG A 311 3.43 9.94 22.38
N ASP A 312 2.31 10.45 21.83
CA ASP A 312 1.50 11.51 22.44
C ASP A 312 0.46 10.94 23.42
N ALA A 313 0.29 9.62 23.47
CA ALA A 313 -0.64 8.96 24.36
C ALA A 313 -0.01 8.66 25.73
N ALA A 314 -0.80 8.77 26.80
CA ALA A 314 -0.35 8.43 28.15
C ALA A 314 0.04 6.94 28.29
N THR A 315 -0.52 6.07 27.46
CA THR A 315 -0.24 4.62 27.44
C THR A 315 0.64 4.22 26.24
N PHE A 316 1.63 5.03 25.91
CA PHE A 316 2.53 4.77 24.77
C PHE A 316 3.04 3.33 24.74
N GLY A 317 2.79 2.64 23.63
CA GLY A 317 3.16 1.23 23.44
C GLY A 317 2.03 0.24 23.72
N GLU A 318 0.91 0.65 24.33
CA GLU A 318 -0.24 -0.23 24.56
C GLU A 318 -1.04 -0.45 23.27
N ALA A 319 -1.15 -1.69 22.87
CA ALA A 319 -1.90 -2.08 21.67
C ALA A 319 -3.40 -2.22 21.93
N LYS A 320 -4.18 -2.05 20.87
CA LYS A 320 -5.64 -2.11 20.86
C LYS A 320 -6.17 -2.86 19.65
N ASN A 321 -7.38 -3.39 19.79
CA ASN A 321 -8.14 -4.00 18.71
C ASN A 321 -7.35 -5.12 18.00
N SER A 322 -6.93 -6.12 18.75
CA SER A 322 -6.36 -7.35 18.18
C SER A 322 -7.36 -8.03 17.24
N TRP A 323 -6.90 -8.72 16.21
CA TRP A 323 -7.67 -9.40 15.17
C TRP A 323 -8.37 -8.50 14.13
N LEU A 324 -8.67 -7.26 14.45
CA LEU A 324 -9.44 -6.34 13.60
C LEU A 324 -8.53 -5.50 12.72
N THR A 325 -7.71 -6.15 11.88
CA THR A 325 -6.71 -5.43 11.08
C THR A 325 -6.27 -6.20 9.84
N GLY A 326 -5.95 -5.49 8.78
CA GLY A 326 -5.26 -6.02 7.60
C GLY A 326 -3.74 -6.13 7.78
N THR A 327 -3.19 -5.82 8.94
CA THR A 327 -1.75 -5.80 9.21
C THR A 327 -1.10 -7.15 8.90
N ALA A 328 -1.71 -8.26 9.31
CA ALA A 328 -1.17 -9.60 9.08
C ALA A 328 -0.99 -9.91 7.59
N ALA A 329 -1.99 -9.56 6.76
CA ALA A 329 -1.92 -9.78 5.33
C ALA A 329 -0.84 -8.93 4.66
N TRP A 330 -0.76 -7.64 5.01
CA TRP A 330 0.27 -6.75 4.47
C TRP A 330 1.67 -7.12 4.96
N THR A 331 1.82 -7.53 6.22
CA THR A 331 3.12 -8.02 6.73
C THR A 331 3.55 -9.31 6.04
N PHE A 332 2.60 -10.19 5.71
CA PHE A 332 2.91 -11.38 4.91
C PHE A 332 3.43 -11.01 3.51
N VAL A 333 2.80 -10.05 2.85
CA VAL A 333 3.26 -9.52 1.56
C VAL A 333 4.64 -8.87 1.70
N ASP A 334 4.83 -8.01 2.71
CA ASP A 334 6.10 -7.35 2.99
C ASP A 334 7.23 -8.35 3.15
N VAL A 335 7.08 -9.33 4.04
CA VAL A 335 8.14 -10.32 4.28
C VAL A 335 8.38 -11.18 3.05
N SER A 336 7.33 -11.75 2.44
CA SER A 336 7.48 -12.73 1.37
C SER A 336 7.89 -12.11 0.03
N GLN A 337 7.32 -10.96 -0.31
CA GLN A 337 7.48 -10.37 -1.64
C GLN A 337 8.47 -9.20 -1.68
N TYR A 338 8.68 -8.50 -0.56
CA TYR A 338 9.57 -7.34 -0.52
C TYR A 338 10.87 -7.63 0.22
N ILE A 339 10.84 -8.13 1.47
CA ILE A 339 12.08 -8.44 2.20
C ILE A 339 12.75 -9.68 1.61
N LEU A 340 12.08 -10.84 1.55
CA LEU A 340 12.63 -12.03 0.90
C LEU A 340 12.62 -11.93 -0.62
N GLY A 341 11.81 -11.02 -1.18
CA GLY A 341 11.84 -10.65 -2.59
C GLY A 341 11.31 -11.71 -3.55
N ILE A 342 10.41 -12.61 -3.11
CA ILE A 342 9.85 -13.66 -3.97
C ILE A 342 8.50 -13.19 -4.50
N GLN A 343 8.52 -12.52 -5.66
CA GLN A 343 7.38 -11.79 -6.20
C GLN A 343 6.73 -12.51 -7.37
N PRO A 344 5.52 -13.03 -7.24
CA PRO A 344 4.72 -13.48 -8.36
C PRO A 344 4.35 -12.28 -9.25
N THR A 345 4.71 -12.35 -10.53
CA THR A 345 4.40 -11.33 -11.53
C THR A 345 3.74 -11.98 -12.75
N LEU A 346 3.19 -11.18 -13.66
CA LEU A 346 2.64 -11.71 -14.91
C LEU A 346 3.74 -12.32 -15.79
N ALA A 347 4.94 -11.77 -15.75
CA ALA A 347 6.09 -12.26 -16.51
C ALA A 347 6.73 -13.53 -15.92
N GLY A 348 6.54 -13.81 -14.62
CA GLY A 348 7.18 -14.94 -13.96
C GLY A 348 7.35 -14.73 -12.45
N LEU A 349 8.08 -15.62 -11.81
CA LEU A 349 8.46 -15.47 -10.41
C LEU A 349 9.73 -14.64 -10.32
N LYS A 350 9.61 -13.36 -9.92
CA LYS A 350 10.75 -12.46 -9.73
C LYS A 350 11.39 -12.75 -8.38
N ILE A 351 12.73 -12.82 -8.35
CA ILE A 351 13.50 -12.99 -7.11
C ILE A 351 14.41 -11.77 -6.95
N ASP A 352 14.09 -10.92 -5.98
CA ASP A 352 14.74 -9.62 -5.76
C ASP A 352 14.86 -9.34 -4.25
N PRO A 353 15.66 -10.11 -3.50
CA PRO A 353 15.74 -9.99 -2.06
C PRO A 353 16.29 -8.63 -1.63
N CYS A 354 15.71 -8.09 -0.54
CA CYS A 354 16.21 -6.92 0.15
C CYS A 354 16.25 -7.23 1.65
N ILE A 355 17.36 -7.79 2.10
CA ILE A 355 17.53 -8.38 3.44
C ILE A 355 18.54 -7.58 4.27
N PRO A 356 18.53 -7.70 5.60
CA PRO A 356 19.56 -7.08 6.43
C PRO A 356 20.98 -7.51 6.03
N HIS A 357 21.93 -6.57 6.08
CA HIS A 357 23.33 -6.87 5.80
C HIS A 357 23.90 -7.96 6.73
N THR A 358 23.33 -8.16 7.92
CA THR A 358 23.73 -9.19 8.87
C THR A 358 23.23 -10.59 8.53
N MET A 359 22.40 -10.74 7.49
CA MET A 359 21.86 -12.01 7.08
C MET A 359 22.71 -12.62 5.96
N ASP A 360 23.32 -13.80 6.22
CA ASP A 360 24.19 -14.51 5.27
C ASP A 360 23.43 -15.08 4.06
N GLY A 361 22.10 -15.09 4.13
CA GLY A 361 21.19 -15.64 3.12
C GLY A 361 20.03 -16.39 3.77
N PHE A 362 19.26 -17.08 2.96
CA PHE A 362 18.13 -17.90 3.42
C PHE A 362 17.81 -19.02 2.45
N THR A 363 17.03 -19.99 2.91
CA THR A 363 16.42 -21.04 2.07
C THR A 363 14.90 -20.95 2.16
N LEU A 364 14.23 -21.16 1.02
CA LEU A 364 12.78 -21.05 0.91
C LEU A 364 12.25 -22.12 -0.05
N ARG A 365 11.16 -22.75 0.34
CA ARG A 365 10.36 -23.59 -0.54
C ARG A 365 9.09 -22.85 -0.94
N ARG A 366 8.88 -22.62 -2.26
CA ARG A 366 7.72 -21.97 -2.81
C ARG A 366 6.96 -22.90 -3.74
N VAL A 367 5.68 -23.12 -3.49
CA VAL A 367 4.81 -23.71 -4.51
C VAL A 367 4.16 -22.57 -5.28
N TRP A 368 4.36 -22.54 -6.60
CA TRP A 368 3.81 -21.49 -7.47
C TRP A 368 3.37 -22.10 -8.80
N ARG A 369 2.14 -21.82 -9.21
CA ARG A 369 1.49 -22.35 -10.43
C ARG A 369 1.65 -23.86 -10.55
N GLY A 370 1.53 -24.59 -9.42
CA GLY A 370 1.61 -26.05 -9.36
C GLY A 370 3.00 -26.67 -9.41
N ALA A 371 4.05 -25.89 -9.55
CA ALA A 371 5.45 -26.33 -9.45
C ALA A 371 6.06 -25.95 -8.10
N THR A 372 7.07 -26.70 -7.65
CA THR A 372 7.85 -26.44 -6.44
C THR A 372 9.18 -25.81 -6.79
N TYR A 373 9.50 -24.69 -6.15
CA TYR A 373 10.78 -23.99 -6.27
C TYR A 373 11.51 -24.09 -4.92
N GLU A 374 12.66 -24.78 -4.93
CA GLU A 374 13.59 -24.84 -3.82
C GLU A 374 14.62 -23.75 -4.02
N ILE A 375 14.48 -22.65 -3.28
CA ILE A 375 15.25 -21.43 -3.49
C ILE A 375 16.29 -21.28 -2.40
N VAL A 376 17.55 -21.08 -2.79
CA VAL A 376 18.68 -20.79 -1.91
C VAL A 376 19.22 -19.41 -2.30
N VAL A 377 19.21 -18.48 -1.36
CA VAL A 377 19.82 -17.16 -1.50
C VAL A 377 21.07 -17.11 -0.62
N GLU A 378 22.20 -16.75 -1.21
CA GLU A 378 23.49 -16.54 -0.53
C GLU A 378 23.85 -15.04 -0.59
N ASN A 379 24.30 -14.49 0.52
CA ASN A 379 24.73 -13.09 0.65
C ASN A 379 26.18 -13.00 1.16
N PRO A 380 27.16 -13.45 0.38
CA PRO A 380 28.56 -13.52 0.84
C PRO A 380 29.20 -12.15 1.04
N ASP A 381 28.69 -11.13 0.36
CA ASP A 381 29.21 -9.76 0.41
C ASP A 381 28.46 -8.89 1.43
N HIS A 382 27.48 -9.47 2.18
CA HIS A 382 26.68 -8.78 3.19
C HIS A 382 25.99 -7.52 2.67
N LEU A 383 25.40 -7.59 1.48
CA LEU A 383 24.67 -6.50 0.86
C LEU A 383 23.20 -6.53 1.26
N GLU A 384 22.58 -5.37 1.26
CA GLU A 384 21.15 -5.28 1.55
C GLU A 384 20.28 -5.63 0.34
N LYS A 385 20.74 -5.36 -0.89
CA LYS A 385 20.00 -5.60 -2.14
C LYS A 385 20.92 -5.89 -3.31
N GLY A 386 20.35 -6.56 -4.33
CA GLY A 386 21.02 -6.85 -5.59
C GLY A 386 21.13 -8.35 -5.87
N VAL A 387 21.02 -8.73 -7.14
CA VAL A 387 21.20 -10.09 -7.62
C VAL A 387 22.37 -10.11 -8.61
N LYS A 388 23.49 -10.67 -8.21
CA LYS A 388 24.69 -10.81 -9.02
C LYS A 388 24.60 -11.99 -9.99
N ALA A 389 24.03 -13.10 -9.53
CA ALA A 389 23.91 -14.31 -10.33
C ALA A 389 22.72 -15.15 -9.90
N MET A 390 22.09 -15.78 -10.88
CA MET A 390 21.04 -16.77 -10.69
C MET A 390 21.33 -18.03 -11.48
N THR A 391 21.11 -19.21 -10.88
CA THR A 391 21.13 -20.50 -11.57
C THR A 391 19.84 -21.25 -11.33
N VAL A 392 19.40 -22.00 -12.34
CA VAL A 392 18.25 -22.90 -12.28
C VAL A 392 18.70 -24.28 -12.66
N ASP A 393 18.52 -25.28 -11.79
CA ASP A 393 19.01 -26.64 -11.95
C ASP A 393 20.51 -26.67 -12.36
N GLY A 394 21.32 -25.83 -11.71
CA GLY A 394 22.75 -25.67 -11.92
C GLY A 394 23.12 -24.90 -13.21
N LYS A 395 22.17 -24.42 -14.01
CA LYS A 395 22.45 -23.67 -15.25
C LYS A 395 22.28 -22.16 -15.02
N PRO A 396 23.24 -21.32 -15.45
CA PRO A 396 23.09 -19.87 -15.35
C PRO A 396 21.87 -19.34 -16.11
N VAL A 397 21.17 -18.38 -15.51
CA VAL A 397 20.02 -17.67 -16.09
C VAL A 397 20.33 -16.19 -16.09
N SER A 398 19.92 -15.47 -17.14
CA SER A 398 20.04 -14.02 -17.21
C SER A 398 18.86 -13.34 -16.53
N GLY A 399 19.12 -12.31 -15.74
CA GLY A 399 18.11 -11.59 -14.97
C GLY A 399 17.69 -12.34 -13.72
N ASN A 400 16.58 -11.93 -13.13
CA ASN A 400 16.07 -12.45 -11.86
C ASN A 400 14.57 -12.85 -11.91
N ILE A 401 14.04 -13.11 -13.11
CA ILE A 401 12.66 -13.56 -13.32
C ILE A 401 12.68 -14.99 -13.86
N LEU A 402 12.05 -15.91 -13.14
CA LEU A 402 11.89 -17.31 -13.52
C LEU A 402 10.60 -17.47 -14.31
N SER A 403 10.72 -18.04 -15.53
CA SER A 403 9.54 -18.45 -16.29
C SER A 403 8.79 -19.59 -15.58
N PRO A 404 7.46 -19.67 -15.72
CA PRO A 404 6.69 -20.79 -15.21
C PRO A 404 7.19 -22.12 -15.79
N VAL A 405 7.23 -23.16 -14.97
CA VAL A 405 7.53 -24.54 -15.40
C VAL A 405 6.28 -25.43 -15.25
N PRO A 406 6.21 -26.60 -15.90
CA PRO A 406 5.04 -27.46 -15.81
C PRO A 406 4.67 -27.82 -14.36
N ALA A 407 3.37 -27.89 -14.08
CA ALA A 407 2.86 -28.32 -12.77
C ALA A 407 3.42 -29.71 -12.40
N GLY A 408 3.70 -29.91 -11.11
CA GLY A 408 4.35 -31.12 -10.60
C GLY A 408 5.87 -31.14 -10.72
N SER A 409 6.49 -30.17 -11.40
CA SER A 409 7.94 -30.05 -11.46
C SER A 409 8.53 -29.56 -10.13
N THR A 410 9.77 -29.96 -9.84
CA THR A 410 10.59 -29.35 -8.78
C THR A 410 11.81 -28.70 -9.44
N VAL A 411 12.12 -27.48 -9.07
CA VAL A 411 13.19 -26.65 -9.63
C VAL A 411 14.10 -26.19 -8.52
N GLU A 412 15.40 -26.39 -8.68
CA GLU A 412 16.41 -25.85 -7.77
C GLU A 412 16.88 -24.48 -8.26
N VAL A 413 16.71 -23.45 -7.42
CA VAL A 413 17.08 -22.07 -7.74
C VAL A 413 18.13 -21.59 -6.75
N LYS A 414 19.27 -21.15 -7.26
CA LYS A 414 20.32 -20.56 -6.43
C LYS A 414 20.56 -19.11 -6.86
N ILE A 415 20.56 -18.22 -5.88
CA ILE A 415 20.77 -16.78 -6.01
C ILE A 415 22.06 -16.44 -5.27
N VAL A 416 22.90 -15.62 -5.87
CA VAL A 416 24.02 -14.95 -5.20
C VAL A 416 23.74 -13.46 -5.25
N MET A 417 23.62 -12.82 -4.08
CA MET A 417 23.50 -11.36 -3.96
C MET A 417 24.83 -10.68 -4.30
N GLY A 418 24.77 -9.46 -4.88
CA GLY A 418 25.96 -8.70 -5.28
C GLY A 418 25.66 -7.50 -6.19
#